data_60b2b57752543186e96c7aa9558650e3
#
_entry.id   60b2b57752543186e96c7aa9558650e3
#
_cell.length_a   1.000
_cell.length_b   1.000
_cell.length_c   1.000
_cell.angle_alpha   90.00
_cell.angle_beta   90.00
_cell.angle_gamma   90.00
#
_symmetry.space_group_name_H-M   'P 1'
#
loop_
_entity.id
_entity.type
_entity.pdbx_description
1 polymer ?
#
loop_
_entity_poly.entity_id
_entity_poly.type
_entity_poly.pdbx_seq_one_letter_code
_entity_poly.pdbx_strand_id
1 'polypeptide(L)'
;MGITRQAYYQAEKRAQMTAQATEQILELVMEYRCLMPSIGTRKLYWLIKGKLLQRGLKCGRDQLFKILKEHNLLICPKRRYTKTTDSKHWMKKHPNLLKDYSAVQANEVFVSDITYVESAEGVHYLSLVTDAYTRQIKGYKLSNDMHAENVVQALHMAMQHVTDRATRMIHHSDRGSQYCSELYQSALRHYGVCPSMTDGGLAKQCFSYQNALAERINGILKQEFLITRCQTMKELDHLIAESIMIYNCYRPHLSLNMNTPNQTYEQTKTELIA
;
A
#
# COMPACT_ATOMS: atom_id res chain seq x y z
N MET A 1 25.66 -47.85 -11.85
CA MET A 1 26.85 -47.10 -11.41
C MET A 1 26.72 -46.88 -9.90
N GLY A 2 27.63 -47.44 -9.06
CA GLY A 2 27.60 -47.31 -7.61
C GLY A 2 28.25 -45.99 -7.15
N ILE A 3 27.61 -45.28 -6.25
CA ILE A 3 28.19 -44.12 -5.60
C ILE A 3 29.21 -44.62 -4.55
N THR A 4 30.40 -43.99 -4.48
CA THR A 4 31.40 -44.36 -3.46
C THR A 4 30.91 -43.95 -2.06
N ARG A 5 31.30 -44.71 -1.03
CA ARG A 5 30.94 -44.42 0.37
C ARG A 5 31.30 -43.00 0.77
N GLN A 6 32.44 -42.49 0.33
CA GLN A 6 32.87 -41.11 0.58
C GLN A 6 31.95 -40.06 -0.10
N ALA A 7 31.54 -40.30 -1.33
CA ALA A 7 30.61 -39.41 -2.05
C ALA A 7 29.23 -39.37 -1.39
N TYR A 8 28.75 -40.51 -0.83
CA TYR A 8 27.52 -40.59 -0.06
C TYR A 8 27.58 -39.68 1.21
N TYR A 9 28.60 -39.87 2.05
CA TYR A 9 28.74 -39.01 3.27
C TYR A 9 28.93 -37.53 2.97
N GLN A 10 29.65 -37.21 1.89
CA GLN A 10 29.76 -35.82 1.44
C GLN A 10 28.43 -35.25 0.96
N ALA A 11 27.62 -36.01 0.26
CA ALA A 11 26.29 -35.59 -0.16
C ALA A 11 25.35 -35.39 1.01
N GLU A 12 25.38 -36.33 1.99
CA GLU A 12 24.58 -36.19 3.23
C GLU A 12 24.97 -34.97 4.05
N LYS A 13 26.27 -34.73 4.24
CA LYS A 13 26.75 -33.51 4.93
C LYS A 13 26.33 -32.23 4.22
N ARG A 14 26.39 -32.18 2.88
CA ARG A 14 25.92 -31.04 2.08
C ARG A 14 24.40 -30.85 2.24
N ALA A 15 23.63 -31.93 2.23
CA ALA A 15 22.18 -31.88 2.40
C ALA A 15 21.81 -31.30 3.80
N GLN A 16 22.50 -31.76 4.86
CA GLN A 16 22.30 -31.24 6.22
C GLN A 16 22.64 -29.75 6.32
N MET A 17 23.77 -29.32 5.77
CA MET A 17 24.16 -27.90 5.75
C MET A 17 23.15 -27.05 4.98
N THR A 18 22.63 -27.55 3.85
CA THR A 18 21.61 -26.88 3.05
C THR A 18 20.28 -26.78 3.81
N ALA A 19 19.89 -27.84 4.51
CA ALA A 19 18.68 -27.84 5.34
C ALA A 19 18.76 -26.81 6.47
N GLN A 20 19.86 -26.76 7.21
CA GLN A 20 20.08 -25.76 8.26
C GLN A 20 20.08 -24.32 7.73
N ALA A 21 20.73 -24.08 6.58
CA ALA A 21 20.71 -22.77 5.94
C ALA A 21 19.29 -22.38 5.50
N THR A 22 18.52 -23.33 4.98
CA THR A 22 17.12 -23.10 4.59
C THR A 22 16.24 -22.75 5.78
N GLU A 23 16.40 -23.45 6.90
CA GLU A 23 15.68 -23.18 8.14
C GLU A 23 15.94 -21.73 8.66
N GLN A 24 17.20 -21.32 8.69
CA GLN A 24 17.57 -19.94 9.07
C GLN A 24 17.02 -18.90 8.10
N ILE A 25 16.93 -19.20 6.81
CA ILE A 25 16.30 -18.31 5.81
C ILE A 25 14.80 -18.21 6.07
N LEU A 26 14.14 -19.32 6.39
CA LEU A 26 12.70 -19.35 6.70
C LEU A 26 12.38 -18.60 7.99
N GLU A 27 13.22 -18.68 9.01
CA GLU A 27 13.09 -17.85 10.22
C GLU A 27 13.06 -16.35 9.88
N LEU A 28 14.04 -15.89 9.07
CA LEU A 28 14.05 -14.49 8.61
C LEU A 28 12.82 -14.12 7.80
N VAL A 29 12.32 -15.01 6.97
CA VAL A 29 11.08 -14.82 6.22
C VAL A 29 9.90 -14.64 7.16
N MET A 30 9.76 -15.49 8.16
CA MET A 30 8.65 -15.45 9.12
C MET A 30 8.69 -14.19 9.98
N GLU A 31 9.87 -13.73 10.39
CA GLU A 31 10.03 -12.47 11.13
C GLU A 31 9.37 -11.28 10.40
N TYR A 32 9.60 -11.14 9.08
CA TYR A 32 8.97 -10.08 8.30
C TYR A 32 7.50 -10.34 7.95
N ARG A 33 7.10 -11.61 7.87
CA ARG A 33 5.70 -11.97 7.62
C ARG A 33 4.79 -11.81 8.82
N CYS A 34 5.32 -11.80 10.02
CA CYS A 34 4.56 -11.38 11.20
C CYS A 34 4.07 -9.93 11.07
N LEU A 35 4.88 -9.04 10.47
CA LEU A 35 4.51 -7.64 10.24
C LEU A 35 3.73 -7.44 8.94
N MET A 36 4.10 -8.16 7.89
CA MET A 36 3.56 -8.02 6.54
C MET A 36 3.19 -9.40 5.98
N PRO A 37 2.03 -9.97 6.38
CA PRO A 37 1.71 -11.39 6.17
C PRO A 37 1.80 -11.85 4.72
N SER A 38 1.39 -11.00 3.77
CA SER A 38 1.38 -11.34 2.34
C SER A 38 2.34 -10.49 1.50
N ILE A 39 3.46 -10.06 2.08
CA ILE A 39 4.49 -9.34 1.32
C ILE A 39 5.08 -10.23 0.21
N GLY A 40 5.16 -9.67 -1.00
CA GLY A 40 5.70 -10.39 -2.17
C GLY A 40 7.20 -10.64 -2.08
N THR A 41 7.65 -11.79 -2.60
CA THR A 41 9.02 -12.32 -2.49
C THR A 41 10.13 -11.33 -2.90
N ARG A 42 9.91 -10.46 -3.91
CA ARG A 42 10.94 -9.47 -4.32
C ARG A 42 11.25 -8.45 -3.23
N LYS A 43 10.20 -7.94 -2.57
CA LYS A 43 10.34 -6.99 -1.45
C LYS A 43 10.89 -7.69 -0.21
N LEU A 44 10.40 -8.90 0.06
CA LEU A 44 10.88 -9.73 1.15
C LEU A 44 12.39 -9.98 1.01
N TYR A 45 12.87 -10.37 -0.17
CA TYR A 45 14.30 -10.53 -0.45
C TYR A 45 15.09 -9.24 -0.16
N TRP A 46 14.56 -8.08 -0.58
CA TRP A 46 15.19 -6.79 -0.30
C TRP A 46 15.34 -6.54 1.20
N LEU A 47 14.34 -6.87 1.99
CA LEU A 47 14.35 -6.69 3.45
C LEU A 47 15.35 -7.61 4.15
N ILE A 48 15.43 -8.89 3.73
CA ILE A 48 16.26 -9.89 4.40
C ILE A 48 17.70 -9.93 3.88
N LYS A 49 18.02 -9.37 2.70
CA LYS A 49 19.34 -9.49 2.06
C LYS A 49 20.52 -9.07 2.95
N GLY A 50 20.35 -8.01 3.73
CA GLY A 50 21.38 -7.54 4.68
C GLY A 50 21.62 -8.54 5.81
N LYS A 51 20.55 -9.09 6.39
CA LYS A 51 20.63 -10.12 7.44
C LYS A 51 21.18 -11.44 6.92
N LEU A 52 20.87 -11.81 5.67
CA LEU A 52 21.45 -12.99 5.02
C LEU A 52 22.98 -12.85 4.92
N LEU A 53 23.46 -11.68 4.51
CA LEU A 53 24.89 -11.41 4.41
C LEU A 53 25.58 -11.45 5.78
N GLN A 54 24.98 -10.84 6.79
CA GLN A 54 25.49 -10.85 8.18
C GLN A 54 25.60 -12.26 8.76
N ARG A 55 24.64 -13.15 8.44
CA ARG A 55 24.64 -14.55 8.89
C ARG A 55 25.49 -15.46 7.98
N GLY A 56 26.16 -14.94 6.95
CA GLY A 56 26.94 -15.73 5.99
C GLY A 56 26.09 -16.67 5.12
N LEU A 57 24.78 -16.44 5.02
CA LEU A 57 23.85 -17.25 4.26
C LEU A 57 23.85 -16.84 2.78
N LYS A 58 24.27 -17.74 1.91
CA LYS A 58 24.25 -17.53 0.45
C LYS A 58 22.85 -17.85 -0.09
N CYS A 59 22.03 -16.83 -0.27
CA CYS A 59 20.70 -16.96 -0.87
C CYS A 59 20.45 -15.80 -1.82
N GLY A 60 20.32 -16.09 -3.10
CA GLY A 60 19.89 -15.12 -4.12
C GLY A 60 18.37 -15.01 -4.20
N ARG A 61 17.89 -14.00 -4.91
CA ARG A 61 16.44 -13.77 -5.11
C ARG A 61 15.72 -15.00 -5.65
N ASP A 62 16.25 -15.61 -6.69
CA ASP A 62 15.59 -16.75 -7.38
C ASP A 62 15.64 -18.02 -6.53
N GLN A 63 16.70 -18.18 -5.74
CA GLN A 63 16.78 -19.25 -4.73
C GLN A 63 15.74 -19.05 -3.62
N LEU A 64 15.50 -17.82 -3.16
CA LEU A 64 14.43 -17.53 -2.22
C LEU A 64 13.05 -17.89 -2.80
N PHE A 65 12.78 -17.60 -4.09
CA PHE A 65 11.54 -18.02 -4.75
C PHE A 65 11.39 -19.54 -4.74
N LYS A 66 12.47 -20.28 -4.99
CA LYS A 66 12.46 -21.73 -4.97
C LYS A 66 12.17 -22.29 -3.56
N ILE A 67 12.87 -21.80 -2.55
CA ILE A 67 12.65 -22.17 -1.14
C ILE A 67 11.20 -21.92 -0.74
N LEU A 68 10.67 -20.71 -0.99
CA LEU A 68 9.29 -20.38 -0.64
C LEU A 68 8.27 -21.24 -1.40
N LYS A 69 8.56 -21.64 -2.64
CA LYS A 69 7.70 -22.55 -3.40
C LYS A 69 7.69 -23.95 -2.79
N GLU A 70 8.86 -24.50 -2.46
CA GLU A 70 9.01 -25.83 -1.87
C GLU A 70 8.32 -25.94 -0.51
N HIS A 71 8.29 -24.84 0.25
CA HIS A 71 7.62 -24.78 1.57
C HIS A 71 6.17 -24.25 1.50
N ASN A 72 5.55 -24.13 0.31
CA ASN A 72 4.19 -23.61 0.11
C ASN A 72 3.98 -22.20 0.69
N LEU A 73 5.02 -21.37 0.68
CA LEU A 73 5.02 -20.01 1.20
C LEU A 73 4.96 -18.92 0.12
N LEU A 74 4.74 -19.28 -1.16
CA LEU A 74 4.53 -18.28 -2.21
C LEU A 74 3.15 -17.61 -2.06
N ILE A 75 3.15 -16.27 -2.14
CA ILE A 75 1.92 -15.51 -2.14
C ILE A 75 1.30 -15.52 -3.54
N CYS A 76 0.09 -16.07 -3.64
CA CYS A 76 -0.72 -16.04 -4.84
C CYS A 76 -1.77 -14.93 -4.71
N PRO A 77 -1.75 -13.88 -5.57
CA PRO A 77 -2.74 -12.80 -5.51
C PRO A 77 -4.15 -13.32 -5.79
N LYS A 78 -5.10 -13.02 -4.92
CA LYS A 78 -6.53 -13.29 -5.15
C LYS A 78 -7.10 -12.15 -6.01
N ARG A 79 -7.65 -12.46 -7.19
CA ARG A 79 -8.39 -11.50 -8.02
C ARG A 79 -9.82 -11.37 -7.47
N ARG A 80 -10.16 -10.20 -6.93
CA ARG A 80 -11.53 -9.82 -6.60
C ARG A 80 -11.79 -8.44 -7.21
N TYR A 81 -12.89 -8.30 -7.96
CA TYR A 81 -13.37 -7.03 -8.50
C TYR A 81 -14.74 -6.74 -7.94
N THR A 82 -14.90 -5.62 -7.27
CA THR A 82 -16.19 -5.08 -6.85
C THR A 82 -16.28 -3.65 -7.36
N LYS A 83 -17.34 -3.31 -8.08
CA LYS A 83 -17.60 -1.95 -8.55
C LYS A 83 -18.28 -1.17 -7.43
N THR A 84 -17.69 -0.05 -7.04
CA THR A 84 -18.05 0.68 -5.81
C THR A 84 -18.58 2.10 -6.02
N THR A 85 -18.44 2.68 -7.22
CA THR A 85 -18.70 4.11 -7.43
C THR A 85 -20.00 4.34 -8.18
N ASP A 86 -20.89 5.16 -7.60
CA ASP A 86 -21.99 5.81 -8.31
C ASP A 86 -21.56 7.22 -8.76
N SER A 87 -21.25 7.36 -10.05
CA SER A 87 -20.85 8.63 -10.67
C SER A 87 -21.99 9.33 -11.40
N LYS A 88 -23.22 8.77 -11.37
CA LYS A 88 -24.41 9.31 -12.05
C LYS A 88 -25.21 10.18 -11.09
N HIS A 89 -24.69 11.34 -10.71
CA HIS A 89 -25.39 12.35 -9.90
C HIS A 89 -25.23 13.73 -10.52
N TRP A 90 -26.09 14.69 -10.11
CA TRP A 90 -26.19 16.06 -10.65
C TRP A 90 -25.11 17.02 -10.10
N MET A 91 -24.39 16.67 -9.03
CA MET A 91 -23.42 17.53 -8.37
C MET A 91 -22.29 17.98 -9.30
N LYS A 92 -21.72 19.17 -9.03
CA LYS A 92 -20.61 19.78 -9.78
C LYS A 92 -19.40 18.85 -9.79
N LYS A 93 -18.84 18.65 -10.98
CA LYS A 93 -17.61 17.86 -11.22
C LYS A 93 -16.48 18.80 -11.58
N HIS A 94 -15.29 18.48 -11.11
CA HIS A 94 -14.09 19.26 -11.37
C HIS A 94 -13.27 18.65 -12.52
N PRO A 95 -12.45 19.47 -13.24
CA PRO A 95 -11.59 18.97 -14.31
C PRO A 95 -10.49 18.05 -13.77
N ASN A 96 -9.98 17.20 -14.64
CA ASN A 96 -8.82 16.38 -14.33
C ASN A 96 -7.53 17.21 -14.49
N LEU A 97 -6.92 17.56 -13.37
CA LEU A 97 -5.66 18.32 -13.34
C LEU A 97 -4.42 17.42 -13.45
N LEU A 98 -4.58 16.07 -13.40
CA LEU A 98 -3.48 15.11 -13.44
C LEU A 98 -3.31 14.44 -14.81
N LYS A 99 -4.00 14.88 -15.85
CA LYS A 99 -3.97 14.25 -17.18
C LYS A 99 -2.55 14.18 -17.75
N ASP A 100 -1.79 15.27 -17.60
CA ASP A 100 -0.42 15.39 -18.09
C ASP A 100 0.52 15.86 -16.96
N TYR A 101 0.15 15.60 -15.71
CA TYR A 101 0.85 16.08 -14.54
C TYR A 101 1.14 14.94 -13.56
N SER A 102 2.38 14.89 -13.08
CA SER A 102 2.82 13.98 -12.02
C SER A 102 3.42 14.80 -10.88
N ALA A 103 3.11 14.43 -9.64
CA ALA A 103 3.69 15.05 -8.47
C ALA A 103 5.22 14.98 -8.52
N VAL A 104 5.90 16.09 -8.25
CA VAL A 104 7.36 16.21 -8.24
C VAL A 104 7.92 16.34 -6.82
N GLN A 105 7.07 16.62 -5.85
CA GLN A 105 7.45 16.75 -4.44
C GLN A 105 6.35 16.22 -3.51
N ALA A 106 6.70 16.02 -2.24
CA ALA A 106 5.77 15.62 -1.19
C ALA A 106 4.70 16.71 -0.95
N ASN A 107 3.51 16.29 -0.56
CA ASN A 107 2.36 17.15 -0.22
C ASN A 107 1.83 18.01 -1.38
N GLU A 108 2.20 17.71 -2.62
CA GLU A 108 1.73 18.44 -3.80
C GLU A 108 0.44 17.86 -4.37
N VAL A 109 0.33 16.54 -4.44
CA VAL A 109 -0.85 15.85 -4.95
C VAL A 109 -1.28 14.78 -3.95
N PHE A 110 -2.52 14.89 -3.48
CA PHE A 110 -3.19 13.83 -2.75
C PHE A 110 -4.15 13.07 -3.65
N VAL A 111 -4.16 11.76 -3.52
CA VAL A 111 -5.15 10.89 -4.17
C VAL A 111 -6.02 10.23 -3.11
N SER A 112 -7.32 10.18 -3.36
CA SER A 112 -8.28 9.58 -2.43
C SER A 112 -9.20 8.60 -3.12
N ASP A 113 -9.57 7.57 -2.37
CA ASP A 113 -10.54 6.56 -2.81
C ASP A 113 -11.22 5.94 -1.57
N ILE A 114 -12.43 5.42 -1.78
CA ILE A 114 -13.18 4.66 -0.78
C ILE A 114 -13.16 3.20 -1.18
N THR A 115 -12.83 2.32 -0.25
CA THR A 115 -12.85 0.88 -0.48
C THR A 115 -13.64 0.14 0.58
N TYR A 116 -14.22 -1.01 0.22
CA TYR A 116 -14.92 -1.88 1.15
C TYR A 116 -13.93 -2.75 1.92
N VAL A 117 -14.16 -2.90 3.21
CA VAL A 117 -13.50 -3.85 4.10
C VAL A 117 -14.56 -4.58 4.92
N GLU A 118 -14.26 -5.78 5.41
CA GLU A 118 -15.25 -6.64 6.05
C GLU A 118 -14.81 -7.05 7.45
N SER A 119 -15.76 -7.07 8.38
CA SER A 119 -15.66 -7.76 9.67
C SER A 119 -16.77 -8.79 9.81
N ALA A 120 -16.87 -9.46 10.95
CA ALA A 120 -18.01 -10.33 11.22
C ALA A 120 -19.32 -9.55 11.43
N GLU A 121 -19.23 -8.25 11.79
CA GLU A 121 -20.39 -7.36 11.92
C GLU A 121 -20.95 -6.90 10.58
N GLY A 122 -20.19 -7.02 9.47
CA GLY A 122 -20.67 -6.65 8.15
C GLY A 122 -19.63 -5.97 7.28
N VAL A 123 -20.11 -5.21 6.29
CA VAL A 123 -19.33 -4.43 5.36
C VAL A 123 -19.12 -3.02 5.90
N HIS A 124 -17.88 -2.57 5.87
CA HIS A 124 -17.47 -1.22 6.27
C HIS A 124 -16.77 -0.51 5.11
N TYR A 125 -16.64 0.80 5.22
CA TYR A 125 -16.08 1.68 4.22
C TYR A 125 -14.80 2.31 4.74
N LEU A 126 -13.69 2.11 4.04
CA LEU A 126 -12.41 2.71 4.36
C LEU A 126 -12.10 3.82 3.35
N SER A 127 -12.10 5.05 3.81
CA SER A 127 -11.66 6.21 3.04
C SER A 127 -10.17 6.44 3.30
N LEU A 128 -9.36 6.56 2.24
CA LEU A 128 -7.93 6.82 2.33
C LEU A 128 -7.55 8.12 1.62
N VAL A 129 -6.60 8.84 2.19
CA VAL A 129 -5.93 9.99 1.57
C VAL A 129 -4.42 9.69 1.51
N THR A 130 -3.86 9.66 0.32
CA THR A 130 -2.48 9.26 0.07
C THR A 130 -1.73 10.33 -0.69
N ASP A 131 -0.52 10.64 -0.28
CA ASP A 131 0.41 11.48 -1.03
C ASP A 131 0.88 10.76 -2.30
N ALA A 132 0.70 11.38 -3.45
CA ALA A 132 1.00 10.75 -4.73
C ALA A 132 2.50 10.64 -5.01
N TYR A 133 3.34 11.49 -4.44
CA TYR A 133 4.78 11.44 -4.60
C TYR A 133 5.41 10.39 -3.70
N THR A 134 5.22 10.52 -2.40
CA THR A 134 5.84 9.63 -1.39
C THR A 134 5.14 8.30 -1.22
N ARG A 135 3.91 8.13 -1.72
CA ARG A 135 3.02 6.99 -1.48
C ARG A 135 2.58 6.86 -0.01
N GLN A 136 2.85 7.85 0.83
CA GLN A 136 2.49 7.85 2.23
C GLN A 136 0.98 7.99 2.40
N ILE A 137 0.36 7.09 3.16
CA ILE A 137 -1.04 7.25 3.59
C ILE A 137 -1.02 8.30 4.70
N LYS A 138 -1.61 9.46 4.42
CA LYS A 138 -1.64 10.62 5.32
C LYS A 138 -2.87 10.67 6.20
N GLY A 139 -3.99 10.13 5.71
CA GLY A 139 -5.23 10.12 6.46
C GLY A 139 -6.12 8.96 6.07
N TYR A 140 -6.93 8.51 7.01
CA TYR A 140 -7.92 7.47 6.78
C TYR A 140 -9.12 7.63 7.70
N LYS A 141 -10.23 7.01 7.32
CA LYS A 141 -11.43 6.88 8.15
C LYS A 141 -12.13 5.57 7.83
N LEU A 142 -12.34 4.74 8.85
CA LEU A 142 -13.24 3.58 8.79
C LEU A 142 -14.64 4.01 9.23
N SER A 143 -15.68 3.57 8.52
CA SER A 143 -17.08 3.93 8.80
C SER A 143 -18.06 2.82 8.40
N ASN A 144 -19.28 2.87 8.93
CA ASN A 144 -20.35 1.95 8.57
C ASN A 144 -21.18 2.44 7.37
N ASP A 145 -20.94 3.66 6.91
CA ASP A 145 -21.65 4.30 5.81
C ASP A 145 -20.68 5.08 4.91
N MET A 146 -21.19 5.53 3.77
CA MET A 146 -20.44 6.34 2.79
C MET A 146 -20.83 7.83 2.85
N HIS A 147 -21.12 8.37 4.02
CA HIS A 147 -21.43 9.80 4.14
C HIS A 147 -20.20 10.67 3.87
N ALA A 148 -20.45 11.91 3.41
CA ALA A 148 -19.40 12.85 3.07
C ALA A 148 -18.53 13.25 4.28
N GLU A 149 -19.09 13.22 5.49
CA GLU A 149 -18.41 13.49 6.75
C GLU A 149 -17.20 12.58 6.96
N ASN A 150 -17.31 11.32 6.53
CA ASN A 150 -16.24 10.35 6.71
C ASN A 150 -15.03 10.65 5.81
N VAL A 151 -15.25 11.03 4.56
CA VAL A 151 -14.14 11.44 3.67
C VAL A 151 -13.54 12.77 4.11
N VAL A 152 -14.34 13.67 4.70
CA VAL A 152 -13.85 14.91 5.32
C VAL A 152 -12.96 14.63 6.51
N GLN A 153 -13.31 13.67 7.38
CA GLN A 153 -12.46 13.27 8.52
C GLN A 153 -11.12 12.71 8.05
N ALA A 154 -11.11 11.86 7.00
CA ALA A 154 -9.87 11.36 6.40
C ALA A 154 -9.01 12.51 5.84
N LEU A 155 -9.62 13.50 5.18
CA LEU A 155 -8.93 14.70 4.69
C LEU A 155 -8.36 15.52 5.86
N HIS A 156 -9.14 15.78 6.91
CA HIS A 156 -8.67 16.52 8.09
C HIS A 156 -7.45 15.85 8.72
N MET A 157 -7.49 14.53 8.90
CA MET A 157 -6.36 13.77 9.40
C MET A 157 -5.12 13.93 8.50
N ALA A 158 -5.28 13.84 7.19
CA ALA A 158 -4.18 14.04 6.25
C ALA A 158 -3.57 15.43 6.36
N MET A 159 -4.40 16.47 6.48
CA MET A 159 -3.96 17.87 6.52
C MET A 159 -3.26 18.22 7.83
N GLN A 160 -3.55 17.55 8.96
CA GLN A 160 -2.83 17.70 10.22
C GLN A 160 -1.35 17.34 10.13
N HIS A 161 -0.99 16.44 9.20
CA HIS A 161 0.38 15.98 9.00
C HIS A 161 1.13 16.71 7.88
N VAL A 162 0.53 17.78 7.34
CA VAL A 162 1.16 18.63 6.32
C VAL A 162 1.82 19.82 7.00
N THR A 163 3.13 19.74 7.26
CA THR A 163 3.94 20.84 7.81
C THR A 163 4.42 21.79 6.72
N ASP A 164 4.84 21.20 5.59
CA ASP A 164 5.40 21.95 4.45
C ASP A 164 4.41 21.88 3.28
N ARG A 165 3.75 22.99 3.04
CA ARG A 165 2.75 23.09 1.98
C ARG A 165 3.44 23.41 0.64
N ALA A 166 3.18 22.57 -0.37
CA ALA A 166 3.50 22.97 -1.74
C ALA A 166 2.74 24.26 -2.13
N THR A 167 3.30 25.06 -3.00
CA THR A 167 2.69 26.30 -3.49
C THR A 167 1.30 26.06 -4.06
N ARG A 168 1.08 24.89 -4.64
CA ARG A 168 -0.21 24.44 -5.16
C ARG A 168 -0.45 22.99 -4.73
N MET A 169 -1.45 22.78 -3.89
CA MET A 169 -1.88 21.46 -3.48
C MET A 169 -3.08 21.02 -4.34
N ILE A 170 -3.03 19.81 -4.86
CA ILE A 170 -4.10 19.20 -5.66
C ILE A 170 -4.65 17.98 -4.89
N HIS A 171 -5.96 17.87 -4.79
CA HIS A 171 -6.61 16.68 -4.32
C HIS A 171 -7.37 16.01 -5.45
N HIS A 172 -7.00 14.78 -5.79
CA HIS A 172 -7.58 14.00 -6.89
C HIS A 172 -8.38 12.82 -6.37
N SER A 173 -9.61 12.69 -6.84
CA SER A 173 -10.51 11.59 -6.52
C SER A 173 -11.28 11.11 -7.75
N ASP A 174 -12.04 10.04 -7.58
CA ASP A 174 -13.10 9.71 -8.51
C ASP A 174 -14.26 10.73 -8.42
N ARG A 175 -15.33 10.48 -9.19
CA ARG A 175 -16.54 11.33 -9.22
C ARG A 175 -17.63 10.84 -8.28
N GLY A 176 -17.27 10.19 -7.17
CA GLY A 176 -18.20 9.79 -6.13
C GLY A 176 -18.96 11.00 -5.54
N SER A 177 -20.22 10.80 -5.18
CA SER A 177 -21.06 11.87 -4.59
C SER A 177 -20.44 12.48 -3.33
N GLN A 178 -19.71 11.69 -2.56
CA GLN A 178 -19.01 12.12 -1.36
C GLN A 178 -18.00 13.21 -1.65
N TYR A 179 -17.16 13.02 -2.68
CA TYR A 179 -16.14 14.00 -3.10
C TYR A 179 -16.73 15.22 -3.82
N CYS A 180 -17.90 15.05 -4.45
CA CYS A 180 -18.64 16.15 -5.08
C CYS A 180 -19.52 16.95 -4.12
N SER A 181 -19.70 16.50 -2.87
CA SER A 181 -20.54 17.14 -1.87
C SER A 181 -20.01 18.53 -1.48
N GLU A 182 -20.91 19.48 -1.18
CA GLU A 182 -20.53 20.83 -0.74
C GLU A 182 -19.70 20.77 0.54
N LEU A 183 -19.98 19.84 1.44
CA LEU A 183 -19.21 19.64 2.67
C LEU A 183 -17.73 19.36 2.37
N TYR A 184 -17.45 18.41 1.44
CA TYR A 184 -16.09 18.06 1.06
C TYR A 184 -15.40 19.19 0.29
N GLN A 185 -16.11 19.84 -0.63
CA GLN A 185 -15.59 20.98 -1.39
C GLN A 185 -15.28 22.18 -0.49
N SER A 186 -16.09 22.42 0.54
CA SER A 186 -15.83 23.43 1.55
C SER A 186 -14.57 23.12 2.37
N ALA A 187 -14.37 21.86 2.75
CA ALA A 187 -13.15 21.42 3.43
C ALA A 187 -11.89 21.64 2.57
N LEU A 188 -11.94 21.31 1.27
CA LEU A 188 -10.84 21.59 0.34
C LEU A 188 -10.53 23.08 0.24
N ARG A 189 -11.56 23.93 0.10
CA ARG A 189 -11.40 25.40 0.08
C ARG A 189 -10.78 25.92 1.38
N HIS A 190 -11.22 25.41 2.54
CA HIS A 190 -10.65 25.76 3.83
C HIS A 190 -9.14 25.53 3.90
N TYR A 191 -8.66 24.42 3.31
CA TYR A 191 -7.25 24.11 3.27
C TYR A 191 -6.49 24.72 2.08
N GLY A 192 -7.17 25.43 1.17
CA GLY A 192 -6.57 25.98 -0.05
C GLY A 192 -6.13 24.91 -1.05
N VAL A 193 -6.80 23.74 -1.07
CA VAL A 193 -6.48 22.61 -1.92
C VAL A 193 -7.35 22.62 -3.18
N CYS A 194 -6.75 22.52 -4.35
CA CYS A 194 -7.45 22.50 -5.63
C CYS A 194 -8.09 21.12 -5.89
N PRO A 195 -9.41 21.05 -6.11
CA PRO A 195 -10.07 19.79 -6.44
C PRO A 195 -9.74 19.35 -7.88
N SER A 196 -9.51 18.07 -8.06
CA SER A 196 -9.31 17.39 -9.34
C SER A 196 -10.08 16.07 -9.34
N MET A 197 -10.68 15.72 -10.47
CA MET A 197 -11.46 14.48 -10.57
C MET A 197 -11.13 13.73 -11.85
N THR A 198 -11.28 12.40 -11.81
CA THR A 198 -11.14 11.56 -13.00
C THR A 198 -12.05 12.03 -14.13
N ASP A 199 -11.65 11.83 -15.42
CA ASP A 199 -12.52 12.17 -16.54
C ASP A 199 -13.73 11.23 -16.61
N GLY A 200 -14.92 11.78 -16.85
CA GLY A 200 -16.13 11.02 -17.08
C GLY A 200 -16.30 10.73 -18.57
N GLY A 201 -16.07 9.54 -19.05
CA GLY A 201 -16.27 9.18 -20.43
C GLY A 201 -16.63 7.70 -20.62
N LEU A 202 -17.30 7.36 -21.74
CA LEU A 202 -17.67 5.99 -22.12
C LEU A 202 -16.46 5.12 -22.52
N ALA A 203 -15.28 5.69 -22.67
CA ALA A 203 -14.08 4.99 -23.07
C ALA A 203 -13.52 4.19 -21.88
N LYS A 204 -13.89 2.92 -21.80
CA LYS A 204 -13.42 1.93 -20.79
C LYS A 204 -11.90 1.85 -20.62
N GLN A 205 -11.12 2.37 -21.54
CA GLN A 205 -9.66 2.30 -21.54
C GLN A 205 -8.96 3.43 -20.75
N CYS A 206 -9.62 4.56 -20.49
CA CYS A 206 -9.01 5.72 -19.82
C CYS A 206 -9.28 5.80 -18.30
N PHE A 207 -10.32 5.13 -17.80
CA PHE A 207 -10.77 5.23 -16.42
C PHE A 207 -9.84 4.60 -15.39
N SER A 208 -9.18 3.49 -15.73
CA SER A 208 -8.36 2.73 -14.78
C SER A 208 -7.03 3.39 -14.44
N TYR A 209 -6.54 4.32 -15.25
CA TYR A 209 -5.24 4.96 -15.03
C TYR A 209 -5.28 6.18 -14.11
N GLN A 210 -6.41 6.88 -14.06
CA GLN A 210 -6.49 8.20 -13.44
C GLN A 210 -6.58 8.16 -11.90
N ASN A 211 -7.11 7.07 -11.31
CA ASN A 211 -7.05 6.84 -9.86
C ASN A 211 -6.29 5.54 -9.49
N ALA A 212 -5.51 5.03 -10.45
CA ALA A 212 -4.80 3.75 -10.30
C ALA A 212 -3.87 3.71 -9.08
N LEU A 213 -3.37 4.86 -8.63
CA LEU A 213 -2.54 4.92 -7.45
C LEU A 213 -3.35 4.65 -6.19
N ALA A 214 -4.49 5.30 -6.01
CA ALA A 214 -5.35 5.09 -4.84
C ALA A 214 -5.89 3.65 -4.82
N GLU A 215 -6.37 3.14 -5.96
CA GLU A 215 -6.80 1.74 -6.12
C GLU A 215 -5.65 0.76 -5.78
N ARG A 216 -4.43 1.08 -6.21
CA ARG A 216 -3.25 0.27 -5.91
C ARG A 216 -2.97 0.18 -4.43
N ILE A 217 -3.08 1.29 -3.69
CA ILE A 217 -2.83 1.35 -2.26
C ILE A 217 -3.93 0.62 -1.50
N ASN A 218 -5.19 0.82 -1.86
CA ASN A 218 -6.31 0.04 -1.36
C ASN A 218 -6.08 -1.47 -1.55
N GLY A 219 -5.64 -1.86 -2.76
CA GLY A 219 -5.30 -3.25 -3.07
C GLY A 219 -4.16 -3.80 -2.22
N ILE A 220 -3.14 -3.00 -1.92
CA ILE A 220 -2.03 -3.39 -1.05
C ILE A 220 -2.53 -3.64 0.37
N LEU A 221 -3.27 -2.72 0.97
CA LEU A 221 -3.79 -2.89 2.32
C LEU A 221 -4.66 -4.15 2.41
N LYS A 222 -5.61 -4.33 1.49
CA LYS A 222 -6.52 -5.48 1.50
C LYS A 222 -5.84 -6.82 1.24
N GLN A 223 -4.83 -6.88 0.38
CA GLN A 223 -4.20 -8.13 -0.04
C GLN A 223 -2.97 -8.49 0.77
N GLU A 224 -2.23 -7.52 1.27
CA GLU A 224 -0.99 -7.77 1.98
C GLU A 224 -1.16 -7.72 3.51
N PHE A 225 -2.13 -6.95 4.04
CA PHE A 225 -2.30 -6.72 5.48
C PHE A 225 -3.65 -7.20 6.03
N LEU A 226 -4.77 -6.76 5.44
CA LEU A 226 -6.11 -7.06 5.95
C LEU A 226 -6.59 -8.46 5.52
N ILE A 227 -5.81 -9.47 5.81
CA ILE A 227 -6.08 -10.86 5.43
C ILE A 227 -6.85 -11.64 6.51
N THR A 228 -6.80 -11.17 7.74
CA THR A 228 -7.51 -11.75 8.89
C THR A 228 -8.89 -11.12 9.01
N ARG A 229 -9.91 -11.92 9.21
CA ARG A 229 -11.28 -11.43 9.44
C ARG A 229 -11.42 -11.05 10.91
N CYS A 230 -11.60 -9.76 11.18
CA CYS A 230 -11.88 -9.23 12.50
C CYS A 230 -13.32 -9.54 12.92
N GLN A 231 -13.56 -9.67 14.22
CA GLN A 231 -14.91 -9.89 14.75
C GLN A 231 -15.70 -8.58 14.77
N THR A 232 -15.09 -7.49 15.19
CA THR A 232 -15.75 -6.19 15.34
C THR A 232 -15.12 -5.13 14.45
N MET A 233 -15.89 -4.06 14.18
CA MET A 233 -15.38 -2.86 13.50
C MET A 233 -14.23 -2.22 14.29
N LYS A 234 -14.26 -2.25 15.63
CA LYS A 234 -13.19 -1.69 16.47
C LYS A 234 -11.87 -2.43 16.29
N GLU A 235 -11.91 -3.77 16.25
CA GLU A 235 -10.73 -4.59 15.95
C GLU A 235 -10.19 -4.31 14.54
N LEU A 236 -11.10 -4.16 13.57
CA LEU A 236 -10.74 -3.83 12.19
C LEU A 236 -10.09 -2.45 12.09
N ASP A 237 -10.61 -1.45 12.79
CA ASP A 237 -10.02 -0.09 12.83
C ASP A 237 -8.61 -0.11 13.41
N HIS A 238 -8.40 -0.87 14.49
CA HIS A 238 -7.07 -1.06 15.08
C HIS A 238 -6.09 -1.74 14.12
N LEU A 239 -6.53 -2.81 13.46
CA LEU A 239 -5.74 -3.52 12.44
C LEU A 239 -5.40 -2.60 11.25
N ILE A 240 -6.32 -1.74 10.82
CA ILE A 240 -6.09 -0.77 9.76
C ILE A 240 -5.04 0.26 10.20
N ALA A 241 -5.14 0.81 11.41
CA ALA A 241 -4.18 1.76 11.96
C ALA A 241 -2.76 1.18 11.99
N GLU A 242 -2.62 -0.04 12.51
CA GLU A 242 -1.35 -0.77 12.55
C GLU A 242 -0.82 -1.07 11.15
N SER A 243 -1.69 -1.53 10.23
CA SER A 243 -1.34 -1.81 8.84
C SER A 243 -0.83 -0.57 8.11
N ILE A 244 -1.45 0.59 8.31
CA ILE A 244 -1.02 1.87 7.73
C ILE A 244 0.35 2.29 8.29
N MET A 245 0.56 2.14 9.59
CA MET A 245 1.85 2.42 10.23
C MET A 245 2.94 1.53 9.63
N ILE A 246 2.72 0.21 9.54
CA ILE A 246 3.68 -0.73 8.96
C ILE A 246 3.90 -0.43 7.47
N TYR A 247 2.84 -0.13 6.72
CA TYR A 247 2.91 0.27 5.32
C TYR A 247 3.80 1.50 5.12
N ASN A 248 3.63 2.54 5.92
CA ASN A 248 4.38 3.78 5.81
C ASN A 248 5.85 3.63 6.26
N CYS A 249 6.10 2.87 7.35
CA CYS A 249 7.41 2.80 7.99
C CYS A 249 8.30 1.67 7.49
N TYR A 250 7.72 0.52 7.11
CA TYR A 250 8.50 -0.70 6.90
C TYR A 250 8.36 -1.32 5.51
N ARG A 251 7.29 -0.98 4.78
CA ARG A 251 7.04 -1.61 3.49
C ARG A 251 7.81 -0.94 2.34
N PRO A 252 8.75 -1.65 1.66
CA PRO A 252 9.46 -1.10 0.53
C PRO A 252 8.58 -1.02 -0.73
N HIS A 253 8.78 0.01 -1.54
CA HIS A 253 8.07 0.24 -2.78
C HIS A 253 9.01 0.21 -3.99
N LEU A 254 8.66 -0.56 -5.02
CA LEU A 254 9.42 -0.62 -6.27
C LEU A 254 9.50 0.76 -6.96
N SER A 255 8.39 1.52 -6.94
CA SER A 255 8.32 2.85 -7.53
C SER A 255 9.09 3.92 -6.73
N LEU A 256 9.56 3.60 -5.54
CA LEU A 256 10.38 4.46 -4.68
C LEU A 256 11.80 3.89 -4.52
N ASN A 257 12.30 3.16 -5.51
CA ASN A 257 13.62 2.52 -5.47
C ASN A 257 13.83 1.67 -4.21
N MET A 258 12.78 0.96 -3.77
CA MET A 258 12.74 0.14 -2.55
C MET A 258 12.78 0.94 -1.23
N ASN A 259 12.67 2.24 -1.26
CA ASN A 259 12.43 3.03 -0.04
C ASN A 259 11.00 2.80 0.47
N THR A 260 10.81 3.03 1.76
CA THR A 260 9.48 3.12 2.35
C THR A 260 8.87 4.52 2.09
N PRO A 261 7.55 4.70 2.21
CA PRO A 261 6.91 6.01 2.11
C PRO A 261 7.53 7.05 3.05
N ASN A 262 7.80 6.67 4.31
CA ASN A 262 8.40 7.58 5.29
C ASN A 262 9.85 7.94 4.92
N GLN A 263 10.67 6.99 4.49
CA GLN A 263 12.03 7.29 4.04
C GLN A 263 12.04 8.28 2.88
N THR A 264 11.14 8.10 1.90
CA THR A 264 11.00 9.02 0.77
C THR A 264 10.57 10.41 1.23
N TYR A 265 9.63 10.49 2.18
CA TYR A 265 9.18 11.77 2.74
C TYR A 265 10.31 12.53 3.46
N GLU A 266 11.10 11.84 4.29
CA GLU A 266 12.23 12.46 4.99
C GLU A 266 13.35 12.92 4.04
N GLN A 267 13.61 12.16 2.96
CA GLN A 267 14.56 12.58 1.91
C GLN A 267 14.13 13.89 1.25
N THR A 268 12.83 14.02 0.92
CA THR A 268 12.27 15.25 0.33
C THR A 268 12.44 16.47 1.24
N LYS A 269 12.26 16.28 2.57
CA LYS A 269 12.48 17.38 3.53
C LYS A 269 13.94 17.83 3.57
N THR A 270 14.86 16.88 3.51
CA THR A 270 16.31 17.20 3.55
C THR A 270 16.73 17.96 2.30
N GLU A 271 16.19 17.60 1.13
CA GLU A 271 16.46 18.28 -0.16
C GLU A 271 15.90 19.72 -0.21
N LEU A 272 14.80 20.01 0.51
CA LEU A 272 14.21 21.35 0.58
C LEU A 272 14.97 22.30 1.53
N ILE A 273 15.80 21.77 2.42
CA ILE A 273 16.59 22.54 3.42
C ILE A 273 18.01 22.79 2.93
N ALA A 274 18.49 22.00 1.96
CA ALA A 274 19.83 22.13 1.37
C ALA A 274 19.86 23.08 0.19
#